data_de9ae53d1842cd76262b53e07b310f18
#
_entry.id   de9ae53d1842cd76262b53e07b310f18
#
_cell.length_a   1.000
_cell.length_b   1.000
_cell.length_c   1.000
_cell.angle_alpha   90.00
_cell.angle_beta   90.00
_cell.angle_gamma   90.00
#
_symmetry.space_group_name_H-M   'P 1'
#
loop_
_entity.id
_entity.type
_entity.pdbx_description
1 polymer ?
#
loop_
_entity_poly.entity_id
_entity_poly.type
_entity_poly.pdbx_seq_one_letter_code
_entity_poly.pdbx_strand_id
1 'polypeptide(L)'
;MEHKTFQATDRYNVDDLLRVERNCQILRDRIAALLGVNLQLDIRTDWDLTSLPTIGQMDRIRRNIEQLARTMRDAYTIPDFGDYFDYTIANQFEWAFEFMDQYLADLIAIISQPLAGQYFANEPLFLPAERRD
;
A
#
# COMPACT_ATOMS: atom_id res chain seq x y z
N MET A 1 9.17 -4.88 2.62
CA MET A 1 7.87 -5.49 2.26
C MET A 1 8.06 -6.32 1.01
N GLU A 2 7.52 -7.53 1.01
CA GLU A 2 7.73 -8.48 -0.09
C GLU A 2 6.72 -8.27 -1.22
N HIS A 3 7.20 -8.42 -2.45
CA HIS A 3 6.39 -8.34 -3.66
C HIS A 3 6.64 -9.56 -4.53
N LYS A 4 5.70 -9.85 -5.42
CA LYS A 4 5.80 -10.99 -6.33
C LYS A 4 5.19 -10.62 -7.67
N THR A 5 5.73 -11.19 -8.74
CA THR A 5 5.16 -11.05 -10.10
C THR A 5 4.60 -12.40 -10.53
N PHE A 6 3.36 -12.40 -11.03
CA PHE A 6 2.67 -13.61 -11.42
C PHE A 6 2.64 -13.77 -12.95
N GLN A 7 2.82 -15.00 -13.39
CA GLN A 7 2.64 -15.40 -14.78
C GLN A 7 1.30 -16.13 -14.92
N ALA A 8 0.83 -16.28 -16.16
CA ALA A 8 -0.46 -16.91 -16.43
C ALA A 8 -0.55 -18.35 -15.90
N THR A 9 0.59 -19.04 -15.77
CA THR A 9 0.64 -20.43 -15.29
C THR A 9 0.84 -20.54 -13.79
N ASP A 10 1.05 -19.45 -13.09
CA ASP A 10 1.28 -19.46 -11.64
C ASP A 10 -0.02 -19.69 -10.90
N ARG A 11 0.10 -20.36 -9.75
CA ARG A 11 -1.02 -20.56 -8.85
C ARG A 11 -0.97 -19.51 -7.74
N TYR A 12 -2.15 -19.09 -7.30
CA TYR A 12 -2.26 -18.24 -6.13
C TYR A 12 -2.47 -19.13 -4.92
N ASN A 13 -1.49 -19.18 -4.03
CA ASN A 13 -1.49 -20.14 -2.93
C ASN A 13 -1.57 -19.44 -1.57
N VAL A 14 -1.54 -20.24 -0.49
CA VAL A 14 -1.65 -19.74 0.89
C VAL A 14 -0.56 -18.70 1.22
N ASP A 15 0.66 -18.92 0.76
CA ASP A 15 1.74 -17.98 1.02
C ASP A 15 1.45 -16.62 0.36
N ASP A 16 0.82 -16.63 -0.80
CA ASP A 16 0.41 -15.40 -1.49
C ASP A 16 -0.66 -14.67 -0.68
N LEU A 17 -1.67 -15.42 -0.17
CA LEU A 17 -2.71 -14.82 0.68
C LEU A 17 -2.13 -14.22 1.94
N LEU A 18 -1.26 -14.96 2.62
CA LEU A 18 -0.62 -14.47 3.84
C LEU A 18 0.23 -13.24 3.58
N ARG A 19 0.92 -13.21 2.44
CA ARG A 19 1.75 -12.06 2.07
C ARG A 19 0.90 -10.81 1.83
N VAL A 20 -0.18 -10.91 1.05
CA VAL A 20 -1.00 -9.73 0.76
C VAL A 20 -1.71 -9.21 2.01
N GLU A 21 -2.18 -10.10 2.88
CA GLU A 21 -2.78 -9.68 4.15
C GLU A 21 -1.74 -8.97 5.04
N ARG A 22 -0.53 -9.53 5.11
CA ARG A 22 0.57 -8.93 5.88
C ARG A 22 0.98 -7.58 5.30
N ASN A 23 1.03 -7.46 3.98
CA ASN A 23 1.36 -6.19 3.34
C ASN A 23 0.33 -5.12 3.68
N CYS A 24 -0.95 -5.48 3.75
CA CYS A 24 -1.99 -4.55 4.20
C CYS A 24 -1.74 -4.09 5.63
N GLN A 25 -1.35 -5.01 6.53
CA GLN A 25 -1.04 -4.64 7.91
C GLN A 25 0.16 -3.71 8.00
N ILE A 26 1.22 -4.02 7.27
CA ILE A 26 2.44 -3.21 7.26
C ILE A 26 2.12 -1.79 6.80
N LEU A 27 1.39 -1.67 5.70
CA LEU A 27 1.03 -0.36 5.15
C LEU A 27 0.10 0.40 6.09
N ARG A 28 -0.89 -0.27 6.69
CA ARG A 28 -1.77 0.37 7.67
C ARG A 28 -0.97 0.98 8.81
N ASP A 29 0.00 0.23 9.33
CA ASP A 29 0.80 0.69 10.47
C ASP A 29 1.72 1.84 10.06
N ARG A 30 2.30 1.77 8.86
CA ARG A 30 3.15 2.86 8.34
C ARG A 30 2.33 4.14 8.11
N ILE A 31 1.13 4.01 7.55
CA ILE A 31 0.24 5.14 7.32
C ILE A 31 -0.16 5.78 8.65
N ALA A 32 -0.48 4.97 9.66
CA ALA A 32 -0.80 5.49 10.98
C ALA A 32 0.38 6.28 11.56
N ALA A 33 1.59 5.74 11.42
CA ALA A 33 2.78 6.37 11.98
C ALA A 33 3.16 7.65 11.24
N LEU A 34 3.02 7.69 9.91
CA LEU A 34 3.49 8.81 9.09
C LEU A 34 2.42 9.87 8.84
N LEU A 35 1.19 9.44 8.63
CA LEU A 35 0.09 10.35 8.24
C LEU A 35 -0.91 10.59 9.36
N GLY A 36 -0.82 9.84 10.45
CA GLY A 36 -1.76 9.97 11.56
C GLY A 36 -3.16 9.46 11.23
N VAL A 37 -3.30 8.63 10.19
CA VAL A 37 -4.59 8.08 9.78
C VAL A 37 -4.72 6.66 10.27
N ASN A 38 -5.76 6.38 11.06
CA ASN A 38 -6.01 5.05 11.62
C ASN A 38 -7.11 4.36 10.81
N LEU A 39 -6.70 3.48 9.91
CA LEU A 39 -7.63 2.76 9.04
C LEU A 39 -8.14 1.48 9.73
N GLN A 40 -9.43 1.22 9.55
CA GLN A 40 -10.05 -0.01 10.03
C GLN A 40 -10.16 -0.97 8.86
N LEU A 41 -9.18 -1.88 8.75
CA LEU A 41 -9.15 -2.87 7.68
C LEU A 41 -9.66 -4.20 8.20
N ASP A 42 -10.27 -4.97 7.32
CA ASP A 42 -10.72 -6.32 7.62
C ASP A 42 -9.65 -7.31 7.16
N ILE A 43 -8.70 -7.62 8.05
CA ILE A 43 -7.53 -8.43 7.74
C ILE A 43 -7.70 -9.83 8.31
N ARG A 44 -7.36 -10.83 7.50
CA ARG A 44 -7.37 -12.23 7.91
C ARG A 44 -5.94 -12.76 8.00
N THR A 45 -5.59 -13.37 9.13
CA THR A 45 -4.25 -13.90 9.38
C THR A 45 -4.22 -15.42 9.54
N ASP A 46 -5.36 -16.09 9.43
CA ASP A 46 -5.48 -17.52 9.71
C ASP A 46 -5.62 -18.38 8.44
N TRP A 47 -5.13 -17.87 7.31
CA TRP A 47 -5.08 -18.67 6.08
C TRP A 47 -4.17 -19.87 6.27
N ASP A 48 -4.63 -21.07 5.88
CA ASP A 48 -3.85 -22.30 5.92
C ASP A 48 -4.12 -23.15 4.69
N LEU A 49 -3.48 -24.33 4.63
CA LEU A 49 -3.57 -25.20 3.45
C LEU A 49 -4.97 -25.74 3.19
N THR A 50 -5.86 -25.67 4.18
CA THR A 50 -7.24 -26.12 4.04
C THR A 50 -8.18 -25.00 3.63
N SER A 51 -7.70 -23.75 3.62
CA SER A 51 -8.50 -22.58 3.30
C SER A 51 -8.72 -22.48 1.79
N LEU A 52 -9.95 -22.20 1.39
CA LEU A 52 -10.31 -21.96 0.01
C LEU A 52 -10.73 -20.50 -0.16
N PRO A 53 -9.92 -19.68 -0.85
CA PRO A 53 -10.31 -18.29 -1.05
C PRO A 53 -11.50 -18.21 -1.98
N THR A 54 -12.49 -17.43 -1.58
CA THR A 54 -13.66 -17.14 -2.43
C THR A 54 -13.46 -15.80 -3.11
N ILE A 55 -14.28 -15.54 -4.13
CA ILE A 55 -14.23 -14.24 -4.79
C ILE A 55 -14.58 -13.11 -3.79
N GLY A 56 -15.45 -13.39 -2.83
CA GLY A 56 -15.77 -12.43 -1.77
C GLY A 56 -14.56 -12.10 -0.88
N GLN A 57 -13.72 -13.10 -0.58
CA GLN A 57 -12.49 -12.88 0.17
C GLN A 57 -11.49 -12.06 -0.63
N MET A 58 -11.35 -12.34 -1.92
CA MET A 58 -10.46 -11.58 -2.79
C MET A 58 -10.94 -10.13 -2.93
N ASP A 59 -12.25 -9.93 -3.02
CA ASP A 59 -12.83 -8.59 -3.05
C ASP A 59 -12.62 -7.84 -1.74
N ARG A 60 -12.67 -8.53 -0.61
CA ARG A 60 -12.35 -7.96 0.70
C ARG A 60 -10.93 -7.43 0.71
N ILE A 61 -9.97 -8.22 0.21
CA ILE A 61 -8.57 -7.80 0.11
C ILE A 61 -8.45 -6.57 -0.81
N ARG A 62 -9.13 -6.58 -1.95
CA ARG A 62 -9.13 -5.44 -2.86
C ARG A 62 -9.62 -4.17 -2.16
N ARG A 63 -10.69 -4.28 -1.39
CA ARG A 63 -11.23 -3.13 -0.66
C ARG A 63 -10.25 -2.62 0.40
N ASN A 64 -9.52 -3.51 1.07
CA ASN A 64 -8.47 -3.11 2.00
C ASN A 64 -7.38 -2.31 1.28
N ILE A 65 -6.93 -2.79 0.14
CA ILE A 65 -5.91 -2.12 -0.66
C ILE A 65 -6.40 -0.73 -1.09
N GLU A 66 -7.64 -0.64 -1.53
CA GLU A 66 -8.21 0.65 -1.95
C GLU A 66 -8.31 1.64 -0.80
N GLN A 67 -8.66 1.19 0.40
CA GLN A 67 -8.70 2.07 1.57
C GLN A 67 -7.31 2.61 1.89
N LEU A 68 -6.29 1.76 1.81
CA LEU A 68 -4.90 2.19 2.00
C LEU A 68 -4.50 3.23 0.94
N ALA A 69 -4.82 2.96 -0.33
CA ALA A 69 -4.44 3.84 -1.43
C ALA A 69 -5.11 5.21 -1.34
N ARG A 70 -6.32 5.28 -0.81
CA ARG A 70 -7.04 6.56 -0.69
C ARG A 70 -6.38 7.55 0.26
N THR A 71 -5.47 7.11 1.11
CA THR A 71 -4.73 8.01 2.00
C THR A 71 -3.61 8.75 1.28
N MET A 72 -3.34 8.39 0.03
CA MET A 72 -2.20 8.89 -0.74
C MET A 72 -2.68 9.72 -1.93
N ARG A 73 -1.82 10.65 -2.37
CA ARG A 73 -2.09 11.40 -3.58
C ARG A 73 -1.95 10.47 -4.77
N ASP A 74 -2.77 10.67 -5.81
CA ASP A 74 -2.74 9.86 -7.03
C ASP A 74 -2.91 8.37 -6.73
N ALA A 75 -3.92 8.06 -5.92
CA ALA A 75 -4.17 6.70 -5.45
C ALA A 75 -4.26 5.71 -6.61
N TYR A 76 -3.61 4.56 -6.42
CA TYR A 76 -3.66 3.47 -7.38
C TYR A 76 -5.01 2.76 -7.26
N THR A 77 -5.76 2.68 -8.37
CA THR A 77 -7.08 2.06 -8.39
C THR A 77 -7.01 0.68 -9.00
N ILE A 78 -7.56 -0.31 -8.30
CA ILE A 78 -7.65 -1.67 -8.81
C ILE A 78 -9.04 -1.86 -9.41
N PRO A 79 -9.14 -2.28 -10.68
CA PRO A 79 -10.44 -2.52 -11.30
C PRO A 79 -11.24 -3.58 -10.54
N ASP A 80 -12.58 -3.42 -10.54
CA ASP A 80 -13.47 -4.45 -10.03
C ASP A 80 -13.38 -5.66 -10.97
N PHE A 81 -13.08 -6.83 -10.43
CA PHE A 81 -12.91 -8.03 -11.24
C PHE A 81 -14.14 -8.95 -11.24
N GLY A 82 -15.25 -8.54 -10.58
CA GLY A 82 -16.48 -9.30 -10.56
C GLY A 82 -16.29 -10.68 -9.95
N ASP A 83 -16.61 -11.74 -10.71
CA ASP A 83 -16.52 -13.11 -10.25
C ASP A 83 -15.21 -13.80 -10.62
N TYR A 84 -14.24 -13.06 -11.14
CA TYR A 84 -13.05 -13.65 -11.74
C TYR A 84 -11.78 -13.05 -11.21
N PHE A 85 -10.93 -13.88 -10.60
CA PHE A 85 -9.62 -13.46 -10.07
C PHE A 85 -8.55 -14.27 -10.79
N ASP A 86 -7.66 -13.59 -11.53
CA ASP A 86 -6.58 -14.24 -12.26
C ASP A 86 -5.24 -13.56 -11.95
N TYR A 87 -4.20 -13.99 -12.66
CA TYR A 87 -2.85 -13.48 -12.45
C TYR A 87 -2.75 -11.97 -12.74
N THR A 88 -3.58 -11.46 -13.64
CA THR A 88 -3.54 -10.02 -13.95
C THR A 88 -4.03 -9.21 -12.76
N ILE A 89 -5.05 -9.67 -12.06
CA ILE A 89 -5.54 -9.02 -10.84
C ILE A 89 -4.55 -9.23 -9.71
N ALA A 90 -3.96 -10.42 -9.60
CA ALA A 90 -2.91 -10.68 -8.61
C ALA A 90 -1.75 -9.68 -8.77
N ASN A 91 -1.32 -9.42 -10.01
CA ASN A 91 -0.29 -8.42 -10.28
C ASN A 91 -0.74 -7.00 -9.94
N GLN A 92 -2.02 -6.68 -10.14
CA GLN A 92 -2.56 -5.37 -9.77
C GLN A 92 -2.42 -5.14 -8.25
N PHE A 93 -2.68 -6.17 -7.44
CA PHE A 93 -2.47 -6.08 -6.00
C PHE A 93 -0.99 -5.78 -5.67
N GLU A 94 -0.07 -6.53 -6.30
CA GLU A 94 1.36 -6.36 -6.04
C GLU A 94 1.84 -4.98 -6.48
N TRP A 95 1.40 -4.49 -7.63
CA TRP A 95 1.75 -3.15 -8.11
C TRP A 95 1.22 -2.05 -7.19
N ALA A 96 0.02 -2.25 -6.65
CA ALA A 96 -0.52 -1.30 -5.67
C ALA A 96 0.36 -1.24 -4.42
N PHE A 97 0.81 -2.39 -3.92
CA PHE A 97 1.72 -2.44 -2.78
C PHE A 97 3.05 -1.75 -3.09
N GLU A 98 3.63 -2.00 -4.26
CA GLU A 98 4.87 -1.36 -4.68
C GLU A 98 4.71 0.15 -4.77
N PHE A 99 3.60 0.60 -5.34
CA PHE A 99 3.31 2.04 -5.45
C PHE A 99 3.25 2.69 -4.07
N MET A 100 2.50 2.07 -3.16
CA MET A 100 2.31 2.61 -1.82
C MET A 100 3.60 2.55 -1.00
N ASP A 101 4.37 1.47 -1.13
CA ASP A 101 5.66 1.32 -0.46
C ASP A 101 6.61 2.43 -0.89
N GLN A 102 6.69 2.69 -2.20
CA GLN A 102 7.55 3.74 -2.74
C GLN A 102 7.06 5.13 -2.31
N TYR A 103 5.75 5.35 -2.35
CA TYR A 103 5.18 6.63 -1.91
C TYR A 103 5.57 6.96 -0.47
N LEU A 104 5.43 5.98 0.43
CA LEU A 104 5.77 6.20 1.84
C LEU A 104 7.28 6.33 2.05
N ALA A 105 8.10 5.60 1.29
CA ALA A 105 9.55 5.72 1.36
C ALA A 105 9.99 7.11 0.91
N ASP A 106 9.40 7.64 -0.17
CA ASP A 106 9.69 8.98 -0.66
C ASP A 106 9.27 10.04 0.36
N LEU A 107 8.13 9.84 1.00
CA LEU A 107 7.64 10.75 2.03
C LEU A 107 8.60 10.79 3.23
N ILE A 108 9.08 9.64 3.67
CA ILE A 108 10.06 9.55 4.76
C ILE A 108 11.34 10.31 4.37
N ALA A 109 11.81 10.12 3.14
CA ALA A 109 13.03 10.78 2.67
C ALA A 109 12.87 12.30 2.68
N ILE A 110 11.71 12.82 2.29
CA ILE A 110 11.43 14.25 2.30
C ILE A 110 11.40 14.78 3.73
N ILE A 111 10.71 14.09 4.64
CA ILE A 111 10.58 14.50 6.04
C ILE A 111 11.93 14.48 6.73
N SER A 112 12.79 13.53 6.37
CA SER A 112 14.08 13.32 7.03
C SER A 112 15.20 14.22 6.49
N GLN A 113 14.94 14.99 5.42
CA GLN A 113 15.97 15.88 4.88
C GLN A 113 16.27 17.00 5.87
N PRO A 114 17.56 17.29 6.10
CA PRO A 114 17.89 18.47 6.92
C PRO A 114 17.47 19.73 6.18
N LEU A 115 16.95 20.68 6.90
CA LEU A 115 16.68 22.00 6.33
C LEU A 115 18.03 22.62 5.98
N ALA A 116 18.23 22.94 4.72
CA ALA A 116 19.46 23.54 4.27
C ALA A 116 19.60 24.91 4.94
N GLY A 117 20.69 25.12 5.47
CA GLY A 117 20.97 26.38 6.13
C GLY A 117 20.81 27.54 5.23
N GLN A 118 20.37 26.78 4.93
CA GLN A 118 19.96 26.82 4.47
C GLN A 118 19.28 27.30 4.27
N TYR A 119 19.12 27.74 4.18
CA TYR A 119 18.14 27.84 4.05
C TYR A 119 17.76 28.37 4.49
N PHE A 120 18.01 28.93 4.62
CA PHE A 120 17.40 29.20 5.15
C PHE A 120 17.24 29.70 5.92
N ALA A 121 18.33 29.87 5.65
CA ALA A 121 17.90 30.24 6.86
C ALA A 121 16.69 31.04 7.02
N ASN A 122 16.35 31.43 6.91
CA ASN A 122 15.12 31.69 7.16
C ASN A 122 14.13 31.34 6.45
N GLU A 123 14.25 31.20 5.94
CA GLU A 123 13.40 30.60 5.51
C GLU A 123 12.57 29.87 5.81
N PRO A 124 12.12 29.66 5.44
CA PRO A 124 11.29 28.73 5.75
C PRO A 124 10.56 27.91 5.30
N LEU A 125 10.62 27.39 5.15
CA LEU A 125 9.92 26.25 4.78
C LEU A 125 8.82 25.80 4.55
N PHE A 126 8.61 25.99 4.26
CA PHE A 126 7.49 25.30 4.02
C PHE A 126 6.70 25.66 3.72
N LEU A 127 7.35 25.76 3.29
CA LEU A 127 6.78 25.92 3.24
C LEU A 127 6.44 26.35 2.72
N PRO A 128 6.95 26.89 2.50
CA PRO A 128 6.70 27.25 2.28
C PRO A 128 6.51 27.69 1.98
N ALA A 129 7.14 28.33 1.72
CA ALA A 129 7.10 28.61 1.86
C ALA A 129 7.00 29.02 1.56
N GLU A 130 7.58 29.34 1.35
CA GLU A 130 7.74 29.65 1.58
C GLU A 130 7.90 29.89 1.30
N ARG A 131 8.55 30.57 1.02
CA ARG A 131 9.08 30.88 1.25
C ARG A 131 9.03 31.12 1.05
N ARG A 132 9.59 31.50 0.83
CA ARG A 132 10.02 31.74 1.25
C ARG A 132 9.94 32.08 1.29
N ASP A 133 10.71 32.62 1.02
CA ASP A 133 10.87 32.79 1.64
C ASP A 133 10.61 32.92 1.72
#